data_eb4bf370635624ce9e5b658c8899c231
#
_entry.id   eb4bf370635624ce9e5b658c8899c231
#
_cell.length_a   1.000
_cell.length_b   1.000
_cell.length_c   1.000
_cell.angle_alpha   90.00
_cell.angle_beta   90.00
_cell.angle_gamma   90.00
#
_symmetry.space_group_name_H-M   'P 1'
#
loop_
_entity.id
_entity.type
_entity.pdbx_description
1 polymer ?
#
loop_
_entity_poly.entity_id
_entity_poly.type
_entity_poly.pdbx_seq_one_letter_code
_entity_poly.pdbx_strand_id
1 'polypeptide(L)'
;LVDKRDTLQVGDLVPLGDLWDQVAQEDSFSPQLKVHFDRARALSRRLRNLLLTEHGVEESQAKALPDKHPFRRDDRLVKTLLLSALVPEVEPLRNLTVSRLAALNHGTIATPIPGQERTVVLGQLTKWAAEVPEIRIEDGQDPQVSLKLTGVDTAAILDQARNVDSTGARRQKIKELLASGFDITLDSSLLPTRYQWVWRGSKREVEVKFGNIRDRGDLPDGELHARDGVPRLVVDFPFDEHGFTPADDRARVQELQQEGTRSATVCWLPLFLTEK
;
A
#
# COMPACT_ATOMS: atom_id res chain seq x y z
N LEU A 1 -15.88 31.26 10.15
CA LEU A 1 -15.54 32.61 10.65
C LEU A 1 -16.83 33.38 10.98
N VAL A 2 -17.79 33.42 10.07
CA VAL A 2 -19.05 34.14 10.25
C VAL A 2 -19.83 33.63 11.48
N ASP A 3 -19.91 32.32 11.66
CA ASP A 3 -20.66 31.68 12.73
C ASP A 3 -20.06 31.88 14.15
N LYS A 4 -18.78 32.25 14.24
CA LYS A 4 -18.10 32.52 15.53
C LYS A 4 -17.80 34.01 15.74
N ARG A 5 -18.27 34.87 14.86
CA ARG A 5 -17.96 36.31 14.90
C ARG A 5 -18.33 36.96 16.23
N ASP A 6 -19.47 36.57 16.79
CA ASP A 6 -20.02 37.18 18.02
C ASP A 6 -19.39 36.62 19.30
N THR A 7 -18.62 35.54 19.21
CA THR A 7 -17.98 34.86 20.35
C THR A 7 -16.48 35.10 20.45
N LEU A 8 -15.85 35.61 19.38
CA LEU A 8 -14.43 35.92 19.35
C LEU A 8 -14.12 37.22 20.12
N GLN A 9 -13.18 37.13 21.05
CA GLN A 9 -12.68 38.28 21.79
C GLN A 9 -11.44 38.85 21.10
N VAL A 10 -11.09 40.08 21.42
CA VAL A 10 -9.87 40.71 20.93
C VAL A 10 -8.66 39.92 21.45
N GLY A 11 -7.87 39.43 20.52
CA GLY A 11 -6.69 38.58 20.81
C GLY A 11 -6.91 37.07 20.55
N ASP A 12 -8.14 36.63 20.27
CA ASP A 12 -8.40 35.27 19.88
C ASP A 12 -7.89 35.00 18.47
N LEU A 13 -7.17 33.90 18.30
CA LEU A 13 -6.71 33.41 17.00
C LEU A 13 -7.65 32.32 16.50
N VAL A 14 -8.00 32.39 15.23
CA VAL A 14 -8.75 31.32 14.56
C VAL A 14 -7.74 30.25 14.09
N PRO A 15 -7.82 29.02 14.61
CA PRO A 15 -6.93 27.95 14.17
C PRO A 15 -7.13 27.65 12.68
N LEU A 16 -6.04 27.38 11.98
CA LEU A 16 -6.10 27.12 10.54
C LEU A 16 -6.95 25.89 10.21
N GLY A 17 -6.97 24.88 11.08
CA GLY A 17 -7.81 23.68 10.93
C GLY A 17 -9.31 23.99 10.80
N ASP A 18 -9.80 25.07 11.41
CA ASP A 18 -11.23 25.43 11.32
C ASP A 18 -11.64 25.86 9.89
N LEU A 19 -10.69 26.19 9.00
CA LEU A 19 -10.96 26.50 7.59
C LEU A 19 -11.35 25.26 6.78
N TRP A 20 -10.90 24.08 7.20
CA TRP A 20 -11.20 22.83 6.51
C TRP A 20 -12.71 22.60 6.36
N ASP A 21 -13.49 22.88 7.37
CA ASP A 21 -14.93 22.63 7.37
C ASP A 21 -15.67 23.46 6.32
N GLN A 22 -15.14 24.64 5.97
CA GLN A 22 -15.67 25.47 4.89
C GLN A 22 -15.22 24.97 3.52
N VAL A 23 -13.93 24.69 3.39
CA VAL A 23 -13.32 24.22 2.16
C VAL A 23 -13.84 22.83 1.77
N ALA A 24 -14.07 21.95 2.74
CA ALA A 24 -14.58 20.60 2.51
C ALA A 24 -16.01 20.54 1.97
N GLN A 25 -16.79 21.60 2.12
CA GLN A 25 -18.17 21.72 1.61
C GLN A 25 -18.25 22.33 0.21
N GLU A 26 -17.15 22.89 -0.29
CA GLU A 26 -17.09 23.56 -1.59
C GLU A 26 -17.03 22.53 -2.72
N ASP A 27 -17.90 22.65 -3.70
CA ASP A 27 -17.97 21.76 -4.88
C ASP A 27 -17.56 22.43 -6.20
N SER A 28 -17.26 23.74 -6.16
CA SER A 28 -16.96 24.56 -7.33
C SER A 28 -15.53 24.44 -7.86
N PHE A 29 -14.84 23.31 -7.61
CA PHE A 29 -13.46 23.10 -8.04
C PHE A 29 -13.36 22.63 -9.49
N SER A 30 -12.23 22.97 -10.12
CA SER A 30 -11.90 22.40 -11.42
C SER A 30 -11.80 20.85 -11.34
N PRO A 31 -12.07 20.12 -12.43
CA PRO A 31 -12.06 18.65 -12.43
C PRO A 31 -10.75 18.06 -11.89
N GLN A 32 -9.61 18.70 -12.11
CA GLN A 32 -8.30 18.26 -11.63
C GLN A 32 -8.17 18.41 -10.11
N LEU A 33 -8.60 19.53 -9.57
CA LEU A 33 -8.61 19.79 -8.13
C LEU A 33 -9.64 18.90 -7.41
N LYS A 34 -10.78 18.63 -8.04
CA LYS A 34 -11.83 17.79 -7.49
C LYS A 34 -11.32 16.40 -7.10
N VAL A 35 -10.50 15.78 -7.94
CA VAL A 35 -9.89 14.46 -7.64
C VAL A 35 -9.04 14.51 -6.35
N HIS A 36 -8.21 15.55 -6.20
CA HIS A 36 -7.40 15.72 -4.98
C HIS A 36 -8.25 16.00 -3.75
N PHE A 37 -9.32 16.78 -3.94
CA PHE A 37 -10.28 17.11 -2.89
C PHE A 37 -11.07 15.88 -2.40
N ASP A 38 -11.56 15.07 -3.32
CA ASP A 38 -12.30 13.84 -2.98
C ASP A 38 -11.43 12.86 -2.20
N ARG A 39 -10.14 12.77 -2.55
CA ARG A 39 -9.16 12.00 -1.79
C ARG A 39 -8.94 12.54 -0.38
N ALA A 40 -8.77 13.84 -0.26
CA ALA A 40 -8.62 14.50 1.03
C ALA A 40 -9.86 14.33 1.91
N ARG A 41 -11.06 14.41 1.34
CA ARG A 41 -12.33 14.15 2.03
C ARG A 41 -12.44 12.69 2.52
N ALA A 42 -12.03 11.72 1.68
CA ALA A 42 -12.04 10.30 2.08
C ALA A 42 -11.08 10.05 3.24
N LEU A 43 -9.85 10.57 3.14
CA LEU A 43 -8.87 10.46 4.22
C LEU A 43 -9.31 11.20 5.49
N SER A 44 -9.93 12.38 5.35
CA SER A 44 -10.51 13.14 6.47
C SER A 44 -11.54 12.32 7.25
N ARG A 45 -12.45 11.62 6.56
CA ARG A 45 -13.44 10.75 7.20
C ARG A 45 -12.77 9.61 7.97
N ARG A 46 -11.77 8.97 7.38
CA ARG A 46 -11.02 7.87 8.03
C ARG A 46 -10.29 8.34 9.28
N LEU A 47 -9.56 9.45 9.19
CA LEU A 47 -8.87 10.06 10.32
C LEU A 47 -9.85 10.51 11.41
N ARG A 48 -10.99 11.09 11.02
CA ARG A 48 -12.03 11.49 11.98
C ARG A 48 -12.59 10.29 12.74
N ASN A 49 -12.88 9.17 12.06
CA ASN A 49 -13.34 7.94 12.73
C ASN A 49 -12.28 7.40 13.70
N LEU A 50 -11.02 7.45 13.34
CA LEU A 50 -9.91 7.08 14.22
C LEU A 50 -9.90 7.96 15.48
N LEU A 51 -10.01 9.28 15.34
CA LEU A 51 -10.05 10.21 16.47
C LEU A 51 -11.27 9.99 17.36
N LEU A 52 -12.44 9.73 16.77
CA LEU A 52 -13.65 9.42 17.54
C LEU A 52 -13.45 8.17 18.39
N THR A 53 -12.86 7.14 17.82
CA THR A 53 -12.56 5.90 18.53
C THR A 53 -11.50 6.12 19.63
N GLU A 54 -10.43 6.83 19.32
CA GLU A 54 -9.33 7.12 20.26
C GLU A 54 -9.83 7.88 21.50
N HIS A 55 -10.74 8.83 21.30
CA HIS A 55 -11.26 9.66 22.38
C HIS A 55 -12.57 9.15 23.00
N GLY A 56 -13.15 8.06 22.49
CA GLY A 56 -14.44 7.54 22.95
C GLY A 56 -15.60 8.50 22.75
N VAL A 57 -15.57 9.29 21.67
CA VAL A 57 -16.56 10.35 21.37
C VAL A 57 -17.46 9.88 20.23
N GLU A 58 -18.77 10.10 20.37
CA GLU A 58 -19.71 9.91 19.27
C GLU A 58 -19.75 11.13 18.34
N GLU A 59 -19.98 10.91 17.03
CA GLU A 59 -20.05 11.96 16.02
C GLU A 59 -21.10 13.04 16.38
N SER A 60 -22.25 12.62 16.94
CA SER A 60 -23.31 13.50 17.39
C SER A 60 -22.88 14.47 18.49
N GLN A 61 -21.95 14.05 19.34
CA GLN A 61 -21.44 14.80 20.48
C GLN A 61 -20.23 15.66 20.14
N ALA A 62 -19.50 15.31 19.09
CA ALA A 62 -18.24 15.93 18.71
C ALA A 62 -18.33 17.47 18.55
N LYS A 63 -19.47 17.97 18.04
CA LYS A 63 -19.70 19.42 17.86
C LYS A 63 -19.95 20.16 19.17
N ALA A 64 -20.47 19.48 20.18
CA ALA A 64 -20.82 20.08 21.48
C ALA A 64 -19.66 20.07 22.48
N LEU A 65 -18.53 19.43 22.14
CA LEU A 65 -17.37 19.36 23.02
C LEU A 65 -16.75 20.76 23.27
N PRO A 66 -16.22 21.02 24.47
CA PRO A 66 -15.48 22.24 24.76
C PRO A 66 -14.27 22.43 23.81
N ASP A 67 -13.92 23.68 23.51
CA ASP A 67 -12.80 23.98 22.60
C ASP A 67 -11.46 23.42 23.06
N LYS A 68 -11.24 23.26 24.35
CA LYS A 68 -10.03 22.67 24.94
C LYS A 68 -10.04 21.13 25.04
N HIS A 69 -11.11 20.48 24.56
CA HIS A 69 -11.17 19.02 24.58
C HIS A 69 -10.10 18.40 23.67
N PRO A 70 -9.39 17.34 24.09
CA PRO A 70 -8.33 16.71 23.29
C PRO A 70 -8.76 16.34 21.87
N PHE A 71 -9.97 15.80 21.69
CA PHE A 71 -10.54 15.53 20.37
C PHE A 71 -10.55 16.78 19.46
N ARG A 72 -10.94 17.94 19.99
CA ARG A 72 -10.98 19.20 19.22
C ARG A 72 -9.59 19.64 18.75
N ARG A 73 -8.61 19.51 19.63
CA ARG A 73 -7.20 19.76 19.30
C ARG A 73 -6.75 18.86 18.13
N ASP A 74 -6.98 17.57 18.27
CA ASP A 74 -6.52 16.57 17.34
C ASP A 74 -7.25 16.68 15.99
N ASP A 75 -8.55 16.94 15.99
CA ASP A 75 -9.34 17.22 14.79
C ASP A 75 -8.79 18.44 14.02
N ARG A 76 -8.40 19.52 14.71
CA ARG A 76 -7.79 20.71 14.11
C ARG A 76 -6.41 20.44 13.54
N LEU A 77 -5.57 19.65 14.23
CA LEU A 77 -4.26 19.24 13.71
C LEU A 77 -4.40 18.44 12.42
N VAL A 78 -5.29 17.44 12.40
CA VAL A 78 -5.58 16.64 11.19
C VAL A 78 -6.09 17.53 10.05
N LYS A 79 -7.01 18.44 10.31
CA LYS A 79 -7.53 19.38 9.31
C LYS A 79 -6.46 20.31 8.76
N THR A 80 -5.52 20.75 9.58
CA THR A 80 -4.37 21.56 9.14
C THR A 80 -3.44 20.74 8.23
N LEU A 81 -3.20 19.47 8.54
CA LEU A 81 -2.43 18.56 7.68
C LEU A 81 -3.12 18.34 6.33
N LEU A 82 -4.44 18.16 6.31
CA LEU A 82 -5.22 18.02 5.08
C LEU A 82 -5.12 19.27 4.21
N LEU A 83 -5.21 20.45 4.82
CA LEU A 83 -5.02 21.73 4.10
C LEU A 83 -3.60 21.85 3.53
N SER A 84 -2.57 21.47 4.29
CA SER A 84 -1.19 21.51 3.81
C SER A 84 -0.95 20.58 2.60
N ALA A 85 -1.62 19.45 2.56
CA ALA A 85 -1.53 18.52 1.44
C ALA A 85 -2.28 19.00 0.18
N LEU A 86 -3.34 19.80 0.35
CA LEU A 86 -4.13 20.33 -0.75
C LEU A 86 -3.50 21.59 -1.38
N VAL A 87 -2.89 22.44 -0.55
CA VAL A 87 -2.34 23.74 -0.99
C VAL A 87 -0.89 23.92 -0.54
N PRO A 88 0.02 23.06 -1.02
CA PRO A 88 1.44 23.12 -0.63
C PRO A 88 2.16 24.38 -1.12
N GLU A 89 1.53 25.13 -2.02
CA GLU A 89 2.08 26.40 -2.54
C GLU A 89 1.93 27.55 -1.54
N VAL A 90 1.03 27.42 -0.56
CA VAL A 90 0.82 28.44 0.47
C VAL A 90 1.98 28.40 1.46
N GLU A 91 2.72 29.50 1.56
CA GLU A 91 3.99 29.59 2.28
C GLU A 91 3.92 29.08 3.74
N PRO A 92 2.91 29.40 4.58
CA PRO A 92 2.80 28.83 5.92
C PRO A 92 2.59 27.31 5.97
N LEU A 93 2.09 26.71 4.89
CA LEU A 93 1.79 25.27 4.78
C LEU A 93 2.89 24.49 4.06
N ARG A 94 3.79 25.17 3.37
CA ARG A 94 4.95 24.56 2.72
C ARG A 94 5.93 24.05 3.77
N ASN A 95 6.43 22.84 3.57
CA ASN A 95 7.40 22.21 4.48
C ASN A 95 6.98 22.32 5.96
N LEU A 96 5.76 21.86 6.23
CA LEU A 96 5.15 21.98 7.55
C LEU A 96 5.94 21.20 8.58
N THR A 97 6.53 21.87 9.56
CA THR A 97 7.20 21.24 10.69
C THR A 97 6.24 21.06 11.86
N VAL A 98 6.62 20.20 12.83
CA VAL A 98 5.84 20.00 14.06
C VAL A 98 5.64 21.30 14.82
N SER A 99 6.67 22.13 14.93
CA SER A 99 6.57 23.46 15.57
C SER A 99 5.63 24.39 14.82
N ARG A 100 5.69 24.41 13.49
CA ARG A 100 4.81 25.23 12.65
C ARG A 100 3.37 24.76 12.72
N LEU A 101 3.14 23.43 12.73
CA LEU A 101 1.82 22.84 12.91
C LEU A 101 1.21 23.23 14.27
N ALA A 102 2.01 23.18 15.34
CA ALA A 102 1.59 23.65 16.67
C ALA A 102 1.24 25.16 16.66
N ALA A 103 2.08 25.98 16.02
CA ALA A 103 1.87 27.42 15.93
C ALA A 103 0.59 27.80 15.15
N LEU A 104 0.30 27.10 14.03
CA LEU A 104 -0.92 27.31 13.24
C LEU A 104 -2.21 26.93 13.98
N ASN A 105 -2.08 26.14 15.05
CA ASN A 105 -3.17 25.74 15.95
C ASN A 105 -2.99 26.31 17.35
N HIS A 106 -2.29 27.44 17.48
CA HIS A 106 -2.04 28.08 18.76
C HIS A 106 -3.33 28.33 19.56
N GLY A 107 -3.26 28.19 20.88
CA GLY A 107 -4.40 28.36 21.79
C GLY A 107 -5.32 27.13 21.89
N THR A 108 -5.18 26.13 21.01
CA THR A 108 -5.99 24.90 21.05
C THR A 108 -5.26 23.73 21.73
N ILE A 109 -3.95 23.81 21.87
CA ILE A 109 -3.11 22.76 22.43
C ILE A 109 -2.90 23.05 23.90
N ALA A 110 -3.64 22.32 24.73
CA ALA A 110 -3.46 22.41 26.21
C ALA A 110 -2.23 21.59 26.61
N THR A 111 -1.30 22.22 27.31
CA THR A 111 -0.15 21.57 27.92
C THR A 111 -0.03 21.93 29.40
N PRO A 112 0.42 21.01 30.27
CA PRO A 112 0.67 21.32 31.68
C PRO A 112 1.80 22.35 31.86
N ILE A 113 2.76 22.36 30.93
CA ILE A 113 3.92 23.23 30.95
C ILE A 113 3.92 24.06 29.65
N PRO A 114 3.83 25.39 29.74
CA PRO A 114 3.90 26.26 28.58
C PRO A 114 5.19 26.00 27.74
N GLY A 115 5.05 26.01 26.43
CA GLY A 115 6.17 25.75 25.51
C GLY A 115 6.41 24.27 25.15
N GLN A 116 5.60 23.35 25.71
CA GLN A 116 5.68 21.92 25.36
C GLN A 116 4.64 21.49 24.32
N GLU A 117 3.96 22.40 23.68
CA GLU A 117 2.93 22.15 22.65
C GLU A 117 3.48 21.28 21.53
N ARG A 118 4.72 21.54 21.11
CA ARG A 118 5.44 20.75 20.10
C ARG A 118 5.59 19.28 20.50
N THR A 119 5.95 19.00 21.76
CA THR A 119 6.15 17.62 22.26
C THR A 119 4.83 16.86 22.24
N VAL A 120 3.74 17.51 22.62
CA VAL A 120 2.39 16.93 22.60
C VAL A 120 1.97 16.60 21.16
N VAL A 121 2.20 17.55 20.23
CA VAL A 121 1.87 17.37 18.81
C VAL A 121 2.70 16.25 18.20
N LEU A 122 4.01 16.20 18.45
CA LEU A 122 4.87 15.15 17.94
C LEU A 122 4.44 13.76 18.45
N GLY A 123 4.16 13.63 19.74
CA GLY A 123 3.69 12.37 20.31
C GLY A 123 2.39 11.88 19.67
N GLN A 124 1.46 12.79 19.39
CA GLN A 124 0.20 12.45 18.74
C GLN A 124 0.40 12.06 17.26
N LEU A 125 1.23 12.81 16.55
CA LEU A 125 1.57 12.50 15.16
C LEU A 125 2.25 11.13 15.01
N THR A 126 3.14 10.78 15.94
CA THR A 126 3.82 9.49 15.95
C THR A 126 2.83 8.33 16.10
N LYS A 127 1.81 8.47 16.94
CA LYS A 127 0.74 7.48 17.06
C LYS A 127 -0.03 7.34 15.74
N TRP A 128 -0.45 8.46 15.16
CA TRP A 128 -1.21 8.43 13.91
C TRP A 128 -0.40 7.88 12.75
N ALA A 129 0.90 8.19 12.66
CA ALA A 129 1.76 7.66 11.61
C ALA A 129 1.94 6.14 11.68
N ALA A 130 1.80 5.54 12.87
CA ALA A 130 1.82 4.09 13.03
C ALA A 130 0.56 3.41 12.49
N GLU A 131 -0.59 4.09 12.49
CA GLU A 131 -1.88 3.56 12.05
C GLU A 131 -2.28 4.03 10.64
N VAL A 132 -1.75 5.20 10.21
CA VAL A 132 -2.12 5.87 8.97
C VAL A 132 -0.87 6.14 8.14
N PRO A 133 -0.54 5.26 7.19
CA PRO A 133 0.71 5.32 6.42
C PRO A 133 0.82 6.55 5.50
N GLU A 134 -0.28 7.28 5.30
CA GLU A 134 -0.29 8.55 4.59
C GLU A 134 0.35 9.69 5.37
N ILE A 135 0.43 9.60 6.70
CA ILE A 135 1.13 10.56 7.56
C ILE A 135 2.60 10.17 7.59
N ARG A 136 3.46 11.09 7.20
CA ARG A 136 4.91 10.91 7.23
C ARG A 136 5.55 11.96 8.11
N ILE A 137 6.49 11.50 8.94
CA ILE A 137 7.29 12.33 9.81
C ILE A 137 8.74 12.07 9.42
N GLU A 138 9.48 13.13 9.08
CA GLU A 138 10.91 13.04 8.78
C GLU A 138 11.72 13.10 10.07
N ASP A 139 12.96 12.65 10.00
CA ASP A 139 13.88 12.75 11.12
C ASP A 139 14.40 14.17 11.28
N GLY A 140 14.63 14.62 12.52
CA GLY A 140 15.22 15.92 12.76
C GLY A 140 14.86 16.53 14.10
N GLN A 141 15.53 17.64 14.44
CA GLN A 141 15.25 18.37 15.66
C GLN A 141 13.85 19.00 15.67
N ASP A 142 13.36 19.48 14.53
CA ASP A 142 11.99 19.91 14.30
C ASP A 142 11.45 19.18 13.06
N PRO A 143 10.95 17.94 13.23
CA PRO A 143 10.58 17.07 12.13
C PRO A 143 9.59 17.72 11.17
N GLN A 144 9.82 17.55 9.87
CA GLN A 144 8.82 17.89 8.87
C GLN A 144 7.72 16.83 8.86
N VAL A 145 6.49 17.29 8.75
CA VAL A 145 5.31 16.44 8.70
C VAL A 145 4.59 16.67 7.38
N SER A 146 4.26 15.60 6.71
CA SER A 146 3.50 15.65 5.45
C SER A 146 2.38 14.63 5.44
N LEU A 147 1.31 14.96 4.72
CA LEU A 147 0.21 14.05 4.44
C LEU A 147 0.22 13.74 2.94
N LYS A 148 0.41 12.48 2.59
CA LYS A 148 0.37 12.05 1.18
C LYS A 148 -1.05 11.68 0.80
N LEU A 149 -1.66 12.48 -0.09
CA LEU A 149 -2.93 12.15 -0.73
C LEU A 149 -2.67 11.13 -1.85
N THR A 150 -2.35 9.89 -1.47
CA THR A 150 -2.19 8.81 -2.44
C THR A 150 -3.54 8.46 -3.04
N GLY A 151 -3.57 8.29 -4.36
CA GLY A 151 -4.82 8.12 -5.10
C GLY A 151 -5.43 6.74 -5.05
N VAL A 152 -4.87 5.86 -4.25
CA VAL A 152 -5.32 4.48 -4.15
C VAL A 152 -5.44 4.16 -2.67
N ASP A 153 -6.63 3.82 -2.22
CA ASP A 153 -6.82 3.16 -0.93
C ASP A 153 -6.25 1.74 -1.05
N THR A 154 -4.93 1.65 -0.87
CA THR A 154 -4.22 0.38 -0.95
C THR A 154 -4.67 -0.59 0.14
N ALA A 155 -5.14 -0.11 1.29
CA ALA A 155 -5.63 -0.95 2.36
C ALA A 155 -6.94 -1.65 1.97
N ALA A 156 -7.92 -0.91 1.42
CA ALA A 156 -9.16 -1.50 0.94
C ALA A 156 -8.94 -2.47 -0.23
N ILE A 157 -8.01 -2.14 -1.14
CA ILE A 157 -7.64 -3.02 -2.25
C ILE A 157 -6.94 -4.29 -1.72
N LEU A 158 -6.03 -4.15 -0.76
CA LEU A 158 -5.35 -5.30 -0.14
C LEU A 158 -6.34 -6.18 0.63
N ASP A 159 -7.28 -5.62 1.36
CA ASP A 159 -8.30 -6.39 2.06
C ASP A 159 -9.27 -7.10 1.09
N GLN A 160 -9.65 -6.48 0.00
CA GLN A 160 -10.39 -7.14 -1.07
C GLN A 160 -9.55 -8.23 -1.75
N ALA A 161 -8.26 -7.97 -2.00
CA ALA A 161 -7.35 -8.93 -2.61
C ALA A 161 -7.09 -10.14 -1.70
N ARG A 162 -7.01 -9.95 -0.38
CA ARG A 162 -6.84 -11.06 0.58
C ARG A 162 -7.93 -12.12 0.48
N ASN A 163 -9.17 -11.72 0.20
CA ASN A 163 -10.29 -12.66 0.06
C ASN A 163 -10.21 -13.50 -1.22
N VAL A 164 -9.44 -13.05 -2.21
CA VAL A 164 -9.24 -13.73 -3.52
C VAL A 164 -7.85 -14.35 -3.60
N ASP A 165 -6.97 -14.04 -2.64
CA ASP A 165 -5.59 -14.50 -2.61
C ASP A 165 -5.53 -15.97 -2.15
N SER A 166 -5.34 -16.84 -3.11
CA SER A 166 -5.10 -18.26 -2.90
C SER A 166 -3.84 -18.69 -3.64
N THR A 167 -3.21 -19.79 -3.19
CA THR A 167 -2.05 -20.37 -3.90
C THR A 167 -2.34 -20.61 -5.37
N GLY A 168 -3.57 -21.06 -5.69
CA GLY A 168 -4.01 -21.25 -7.07
C GLY A 168 -4.08 -19.95 -7.86
N ALA A 169 -4.63 -18.88 -7.28
CA ALA A 169 -4.70 -17.55 -7.92
C ALA A 169 -3.30 -16.97 -8.16
N ARG A 170 -2.39 -17.10 -7.18
CA ARG A 170 -0.99 -16.67 -7.32
C ARG A 170 -0.28 -17.43 -8.42
N ARG A 171 -0.40 -18.75 -8.47
CA ARG A 171 0.17 -19.61 -9.53
C ARG A 171 -0.36 -19.22 -10.91
N GLN A 172 -1.67 -19.00 -11.03
CA GLN A 172 -2.27 -18.56 -12.28
C GLN A 172 -1.74 -17.20 -12.72
N LYS A 173 -1.63 -16.24 -11.80
CA LYS A 173 -1.12 -14.90 -12.10
C LYS A 173 0.33 -14.92 -12.57
N ILE A 174 1.17 -15.76 -11.96
CA ILE A 174 2.56 -15.92 -12.39
C ILE A 174 2.64 -16.52 -13.79
N LYS A 175 1.83 -17.55 -14.09
CA LYS A 175 1.74 -18.11 -15.45
C LYS A 175 1.42 -17.02 -16.47
N GLU A 176 0.40 -16.20 -16.20
CA GLU A 176 -0.01 -15.10 -17.09
C GLU A 176 1.10 -14.06 -17.29
N LEU A 177 1.78 -13.65 -16.20
CA LEU A 177 2.86 -12.67 -16.28
C LEU A 177 4.06 -13.19 -17.07
N LEU A 178 4.46 -14.43 -16.85
CA LEU A 178 5.56 -15.04 -17.58
C LEU A 178 5.20 -15.27 -19.04
N ALA A 179 3.99 -15.77 -19.32
CA ALA A 179 3.52 -15.95 -20.68
C ALA A 179 3.49 -14.62 -21.45
N SER A 180 2.97 -13.56 -20.83
CA SER A 180 2.98 -12.22 -21.42
C SER A 180 4.39 -11.68 -21.63
N GLY A 181 5.30 -11.92 -20.68
CA GLY A 181 6.70 -11.48 -20.79
C GLY A 181 7.49 -12.19 -21.89
N PHE A 182 7.12 -13.42 -22.22
CA PHE A 182 7.75 -14.22 -23.27
C PHE A 182 6.95 -14.26 -24.59
N ASP A 183 5.87 -13.52 -24.66
CA ASP A 183 4.95 -13.51 -25.82
C ASP A 183 4.41 -14.92 -26.15
N ILE A 184 4.13 -15.70 -25.11
CA ILE A 184 3.58 -17.06 -25.18
C ILE A 184 2.08 -16.99 -24.96
N THR A 185 1.30 -17.55 -25.90
CA THR A 185 -0.14 -17.74 -25.70
C THR A 185 -0.35 -18.98 -24.83
N LEU A 186 -0.90 -18.79 -23.63
CA LEU A 186 -1.31 -19.92 -22.78
C LEU A 186 -2.59 -20.52 -23.35
N ASP A 187 -2.57 -21.80 -23.65
CA ASP A 187 -3.80 -22.56 -23.90
C ASP A 187 -4.46 -22.87 -22.55
N SER A 188 -5.79 -22.76 -22.49
CA SER A 188 -6.59 -23.10 -21.33
C SER A 188 -6.65 -24.61 -21.03
N SER A 189 -6.03 -25.45 -21.89
CA SER A 189 -5.94 -26.88 -21.71
C SER A 189 -4.94 -27.26 -20.60
N LEU A 190 -5.18 -28.38 -19.92
CA LEU A 190 -4.25 -28.99 -18.96
C LEU A 190 -2.97 -29.52 -19.63
N LEU A 191 -2.86 -29.42 -20.94
CA LEU A 191 -1.74 -29.90 -21.72
C LEU A 191 -0.57 -28.89 -21.68
N PRO A 192 0.66 -29.35 -21.80
CA PRO A 192 1.82 -28.47 -21.90
C PRO A 192 1.68 -27.54 -23.09
N THR A 193 1.92 -26.25 -22.89
CA THR A 193 1.88 -25.28 -23.98
C THR A 193 3.10 -25.45 -24.86
N ARG A 194 2.89 -25.63 -26.15
CA ARG A 194 3.96 -25.71 -27.14
C ARG A 194 4.28 -24.33 -27.67
N TYR A 195 5.54 -23.91 -27.48
CA TYR A 195 6.06 -22.66 -28.00
C TYR A 195 6.98 -22.90 -29.18
N GLN A 196 6.75 -22.19 -30.30
CA GLN A 196 7.56 -22.29 -31.51
C GLN A 196 8.27 -20.97 -31.78
N TRP A 197 9.52 -21.06 -32.11
CA TRP A 197 10.32 -19.90 -32.54
C TRP A 197 11.23 -20.28 -33.73
N VAL A 198 11.72 -19.28 -34.45
CA VAL A 198 12.67 -19.46 -35.55
C VAL A 198 14.07 -19.14 -35.07
N TRP A 199 14.96 -20.09 -35.14
CA TRP A 199 16.39 -19.93 -34.84
C TRP A 199 17.24 -20.29 -36.04
N ARG A 200 18.03 -19.34 -36.55
CA ARG A 200 18.89 -19.53 -37.72
C ARG A 200 18.17 -20.18 -38.92
N GLY A 201 16.95 -19.69 -39.20
CA GLY A 201 16.12 -20.17 -40.30
C GLY A 201 15.42 -21.52 -40.06
N SER A 202 15.64 -22.17 -38.94
CA SER A 202 14.96 -23.42 -38.55
C SER A 202 13.88 -23.18 -37.51
N LYS A 203 12.72 -23.78 -37.72
CA LYS A 203 11.66 -23.81 -36.70
C LYS A 203 12.11 -24.68 -35.55
N ARG A 204 11.99 -24.16 -34.34
CA ARG A 204 12.24 -24.86 -33.07
C ARG A 204 10.99 -24.88 -32.26
N GLU A 205 10.84 -25.91 -31.45
CA GLU A 205 9.68 -26.09 -30.58
C GLU A 205 10.15 -26.50 -29.19
N VAL A 206 9.50 -26.03 -28.16
CA VAL A 206 9.66 -26.43 -26.77
C VAL A 206 8.30 -26.56 -26.10
N GLU A 207 8.15 -27.59 -25.30
CA GLU A 207 7.00 -27.69 -24.37
C GLU A 207 7.29 -26.93 -23.11
N VAL A 208 6.38 -26.00 -22.73
CA VAL A 208 6.49 -25.25 -21.48
C VAL A 208 5.47 -25.81 -20.50
N LYS A 209 5.95 -26.24 -19.33
CA LYS A 209 5.12 -26.74 -18.25
C LYS A 209 5.41 -25.95 -16.98
N PHE A 210 4.33 -25.51 -16.34
CA PHE A 210 4.39 -24.85 -15.04
C PHE A 210 3.98 -25.82 -13.95
N GLY A 211 4.70 -25.85 -12.86
CA GLY A 211 4.37 -26.69 -11.71
C GLY A 211 5.41 -26.56 -10.62
N ASN A 212 5.09 -27.04 -9.44
CA ASN A 212 6.03 -27.09 -8.34
C ASN A 212 6.92 -28.32 -8.48
N ILE A 213 8.20 -28.10 -8.76
CA ILE A 213 9.15 -29.18 -9.11
C ILE A 213 9.33 -30.19 -7.98
N ARG A 214 9.35 -29.76 -6.73
CA ARG A 214 9.48 -30.67 -5.58
C ARG A 214 8.24 -31.52 -5.32
N ASP A 215 7.07 -31.08 -5.76
CA ASP A 215 5.82 -31.76 -5.51
C ASP A 215 5.55 -32.84 -6.57
N ARG A 216 5.74 -34.10 -6.16
CA ARG A 216 5.49 -35.26 -7.04
C ARG A 216 4.01 -35.44 -7.38
N GLY A 217 3.10 -34.83 -6.59
CA GLY A 217 1.66 -34.81 -6.88
C GLY A 217 1.32 -33.81 -7.99
N ASP A 218 2.00 -32.65 -8.01
CA ASP A 218 1.83 -31.62 -9.05
C ASP A 218 2.60 -31.95 -10.32
N LEU A 219 3.86 -32.42 -10.17
CA LEU A 219 4.75 -32.82 -11.25
C LEU A 219 5.34 -34.22 -11.02
N PRO A 220 4.64 -35.28 -11.42
CA PRO A 220 5.19 -36.63 -11.39
C PRO A 220 6.46 -36.76 -12.23
N ASP A 221 7.37 -37.70 -11.90
CA ASP A 221 8.66 -37.87 -12.58
C ASP A 221 8.50 -38.03 -14.08
N GLY A 222 7.52 -38.77 -14.54
CA GLY A 222 7.21 -38.94 -15.96
C GLY A 222 6.81 -37.66 -16.69
N GLU A 223 6.37 -36.63 -15.96
CA GLU A 223 6.03 -35.32 -16.49
C GLU A 223 7.23 -34.36 -16.55
N LEU A 224 8.31 -34.68 -15.85
CA LEU A 224 9.56 -33.93 -15.89
C LEU A 224 10.45 -34.34 -17.07
N HIS A 225 10.19 -35.48 -17.70
CA HIS A 225 10.95 -35.92 -18.86
C HIS A 225 10.38 -35.42 -20.17
N ALA A 226 11.24 -34.91 -21.04
CA ALA A 226 10.88 -34.56 -22.41
C ALA A 226 10.42 -35.82 -23.17
N ARG A 227 9.34 -35.69 -23.97
CA ARG A 227 8.77 -36.76 -24.76
C ARG A 227 8.80 -36.41 -26.24
N ASP A 228 8.73 -37.42 -27.10
CA ASP A 228 8.57 -37.28 -28.55
C ASP A 228 9.68 -36.44 -29.23
N GLY A 229 10.87 -36.37 -28.63
CA GLY A 229 11.98 -35.61 -29.18
C GLY A 229 11.82 -34.08 -29.06
N VAL A 230 10.77 -33.57 -28.42
CA VAL A 230 10.55 -32.16 -28.16
C VAL A 230 11.20 -31.80 -26.81
N PRO A 231 12.11 -30.81 -26.75
CA PRO A 231 12.65 -30.32 -25.50
C PRO A 231 11.53 -29.78 -24.58
N ARG A 232 11.73 -29.91 -23.27
CA ARG A 232 10.76 -29.43 -22.25
C ARG A 232 11.41 -28.37 -21.35
N LEU A 233 10.71 -27.28 -21.15
CA LEU A 233 11.01 -26.29 -20.14
C LEU A 233 10.01 -26.44 -19.00
N VAL A 234 10.49 -26.81 -17.83
CA VAL A 234 9.69 -26.81 -16.60
C VAL A 234 9.97 -25.52 -15.86
N VAL A 235 8.92 -24.77 -15.58
CA VAL A 235 8.99 -23.48 -14.87
C VAL A 235 8.39 -23.67 -13.49
N ASP A 236 9.24 -23.54 -12.49
CA ASP A 236 8.84 -23.59 -11.09
C ASP A 236 8.24 -22.27 -10.61
N PHE A 237 7.51 -22.32 -9.50
CA PHE A 237 6.90 -21.12 -8.92
C PHE A 237 7.88 -20.43 -7.95
N PRO A 238 7.92 -19.08 -7.92
CA PRO A 238 8.81 -18.32 -7.05
C PRO A 238 8.27 -18.20 -5.60
N PHE A 239 7.50 -19.17 -5.15
CA PHE A 239 6.98 -19.26 -3.78
C PHE A 239 6.58 -20.70 -3.48
N ASP A 240 6.61 -21.01 -2.21
CA ASP A 240 6.25 -22.33 -1.70
C ASP A 240 5.32 -22.27 -0.50
N GLU A 241 4.77 -23.42 -0.13
CA GLU A 241 4.03 -23.60 1.11
C GLU A 241 4.98 -23.65 2.31
N HIS A 242 4.43 -23.40 3.49
CA HIS A 242 5.21 -23.41 4.72
C HIS A 242 5.99 -24.72 4.90
N GLY A 243 7.27 -24.60 5.22
CA GLY A 243 8.15 -25.74 5.50
C GLY A 243 9.01 -26.20 4.33
N PHE A 244 8.83 -25.65 3.14
CA PHE A 244 9.64 -25.95 1.96
C PHE A 244 10.51 -24.75 1.57
N THR A 245 11.62 -25.05 0.92
CA THR A 245 12.63 -24.06 0.56
C THR A 245 13.11 -24.27 -0.88
N PRO A 246 13.74 -23.28 -1.52
CA PRO A 246 14.37 -23.46 -2.84
C PRO A 246 15.43 -24.58 -2.88
N ALA A 247 15.90 -25.05 -1.73
CA ALA A 247 16.82 -26.17 -1.65
C ALA A 247 16.12 -27.50 -1.97
N ASP A 248 14.83 -27.62 -1.63
CA ASP A 248 14.04 -28.85 -1.89
C ASP A 248 13.82 -29.03 -3.40
N ASP A 249 13.55 -27.95 -4.14
CA ASP A 249 13.44 -27.98 -5.61
C ASP A 249 14.76 -28.38 -6.27
N ARG A 250 15.87 -27.82 -5.80
CA ARG A 250 17.22 -28.18 -6.28
C ARG A 250 17.57 -29.63 -5.99
N ALA A 251 17.23 -30.11 -4.79
CA ALA A 251 17.49 -31.49 -4.39
C ALA A 251 16.77 -32.47 -5.33
N ARG A 252 15.51 -32.21 -5.68
CA ARG A 252 14.80 -33.07 -6.62
C ARG A 252 15.37 -33.02 -8.03
N VAL A 253 15.77 -31.86 -8.54
CA VAL A 253 16.43 -31.77 -9.85
C VAL A 253 17.75 -32.57 -9.85
N GLN A 254 18.51 -32.51 -8.75
CA GLN A 254 19.75 -33.32 -8.61
C GLN A 254 19.44 -34.79 -8.53
N GLU A 255 18.40 -35.24 -7.80
CA GLU A 255 17.96 -36.64 -7.75
C GLU A 255 17.67 -37.16 -9.16
N LEU A 256 16.88 -36.44 -9.95
CA LEU A 256 16.58 -36.79 -11.35
C LEU A 256 17.79 -36.85 -12.25
N GLN A 257 18.80 -36.02 -12.04
CA GLN A 257 20.06 -36.06 -12.76
C GLN A 257 20.89 -37.31 -12.43
N GLN A 258 20.84 -37.77 -11.17
CA GLN A 258 21.57 -38.94 -10.69
C GLN A 258 20.94 -40.27 -11.16
N GLU A 259 19.64 -40.30 -11.41
CA GLU A 259 18.93 -41.47 -11.94
C GLU A 259 19.43 -41.90 -13.35
N GLY A 260 20.30 -41.12 -13.95
CA GLY A 260 20.97 -41.44 -15.20
C GLY A 260 20.11 -41.39 -16.46
N THR A 261 18.84 -41.00 -16.33
CA THR A 261 17.93 -40.84 -17.44
C THR A 261 18.26 -39.53 -18.18
N ARG A 262 18.85 -39.61 -19.34
CA ARG A 262 19.12 -38.43 -20.18
C ARG A 262 17.78 -37.91 -20.72
N SER A 263 17.42 -36.66 -20.38
CA SER A 263 16.24 -35.99 -20.88
C SER A 263 16.61 -34.62 -21.44
N ALA A 264 15.91 -34.19 -22.49
CA ALA A 264 16.02 -32.85 -23.04
C ALA A 264 15.13 -31.87 -22.25
N THR A 265 15.15 -31.96 -20.92
CA THR A 265 14.38 -31.11 -20.01
C THR A 265 15.29 -30.07 -19.34
N VAL A 266 14.85 -28.84 -19.33
CA VAL A 266 15.46 -27.74 -18.59
C VAL A 266 14.47 -27.33 -17.49
N CYS A 267 14.94 -27.30 -16.23
CA CYS A 267 14.18 -26.81 -15.09
C CYS A 267 14.64 -25.39 -14.78
N TRP A 268 13.71 -24.45 -14.82
CA TRP A 268 13.95 -23.07 -14.40
C TRP A 268 13.44 -22.89 -12.97
N LEU A 269 14.38 -22.71 -12.05
CA LEU A 269 14.14 -22.44 -10.63
C LEU A 269 14.28 -20.94 -10.38
N PRO A 270 13.20 -20.18 -10.27
CA PRO A 270 13.27 -18.76 -9.99
C PRO A 270 13.74 -18.51 -8.56
N LEU A 271 14.20 -17.28 -8.29
CA LEU A 271 14.42 -16.84 -6.92
C LEU A 271 13.09 -16.69 -6.22
N PHE A 272 13.00 -17.13 -4.95
CA PHE A 272 11.78 -16.96 -4.18
C PHE A 272 11.51 -15.50 -3.91
N LEU A 273 10.22 -15.15 -4.03
CA LEU A 273 9.73 -13.85 -3.63
C LEU A 273 9.80 -13.76 -2.10
N THR A 274 10.48 -12.76 -1.61
CA THR A 274 10.52 -12.45 -0.17
C THR A 274 9.42 -11.43 0.14
N GLU A 275 8.68 -11.67 1.21
CA GLU A 275 7.82 -10.64 1.78
C GLU A 275 8.70 -9.47 2.27
N LYS A 276 8.51 -8.30 1.68
CA LYS A 276 9.09 -7.03 2.16
C LYS A 276 7.99 -6.10 2.62
#